data_51968ec6f5e77f7dec08a21883d33d9e
#
_entry.id   51968ec6f5e77f7dec08a21883d33d9e
#
_cell.length_a   1.000
_cell.length_b   1.000
_cell.length_c   1.000
_cell.angle_alpha   90.00
_cell.angle_beta   90.00
_cell.angle_gamma   90.00
#
_symmetry.space_group_name_H-M   'P 1'
#
loop_
_entity.id
_entity.type
_entity.pdbx_description
1 polymer ?
#
loop_
_entity_poly.entity_id
_entity_poly.type
_entity_poly.pdbx_seq_one_letter_code
_entity_poly.pdbx_strand_id
1 'polypeptide(L)'
;NAANKSMDPGLPAVSTCMGCHTMIGPDRPASDLGPKRTSAELQKLYTYANSASLGAGMGPNAKPIPWVRVHKLPEYVHFPHTRHINAGVTCQTCHGQIQNMPQVYQFASLNMGWCVSCHVNGYSPKEGLEAAGYAEQQPTPGVAATADRKKARYDCANCHY
;
A
#
# COMPACT_ATOMS: atom_id res chain seq x y z
N ASN A 1 -3.24 10.53 -4.41
CA ASN A 1 -2.93 9.50 -3.44
C ASN A 1 -3.75 9.74 -2.16
N ALA A 2 -4.61 8.80 -1.77
CA ALA A 2 -5.48 8.96 -0.61
C ALA A 2 -4.68 9.01 0.70
N ALA A 3 -3.59 8.26 0.79
CA ALA A 3 -2.79 8.15 2.01
C ALA A 3 -2.12 9.46 2.46
N ASN A 4 -1.86 10.42 1.58
CA ASN A 4 -1.31 11.73 1.95
C ASN A 4 -2.38 12.83 2.15
N LYS A 5 -3.65 12.51 1.94
CA LYS A 5 -4.77 13.44 2.06
C LYS A 5 -5.80 13.01 3.12
N SER A 6 -5.79 11.74 3.53
CA SER A 6 -6.73 11.17 4.47
C SER A 6 -6.00 10.41 5.57
N MET A 7 -6.63 10.28 6.74
CA MET A 7 -6.13 9.43 7.84
C MET A 7 -6.03 7.98 7.39
N ASP A 8 -7.05 7.51 6.69
CA ASP A 8 -7.12 6.16 6.15
C ASP A 8 -6.76 6.18 4.65
N PRO A 9 -5.82 5.31 4.21
CA PRO A 9 -5.46 5.22 2.80
C PRO A 9 -6.60 4.66 1.94
N GLY A 10 -7.59 4.02 2.57
CA GLY A 10 -8.73 3.37 1.94
C GLY A 10 -8.35 2.06 1.22
N LEU A 11 -9.35 1.27 0.95
CA LEU A 11 -9.24 0.08 0.10
C LEU A 11 -9.89 0.38 -1.25
N PRO A 12 -9.30 -0.02 -2.38
CA PRO A 12 -9.87 0.26 -3.68
C PRO A 12 -11.18 -0.53 -3.88
N ALA A 13 -12.20 0.15 -4.40
CA ALA A 13 -13.41 -0.50 -4.86
C ALA A 13 -13.13 -1.28 -6.16
N VAL A 14 -13.96 -2.27 -6.46
CA VAL A 14 -13.88 -3.03 -7.74
C VAL A 14 -13.90 -2.09 -8.95
N SER A 15 -14.70 -1.04 -8.91
CA SER A 15 -14.76 -0.01 -9.97
C SER A 15 -13.43 0.67 -10.23
N THR A 16 -12.60 0.86 -9.21
CA THR A 16 -11.26 1.45 -9.36
C THR A 16 -10.36 0.54 -10.20
N CYS A 17 -10.41 -0.76 -9.94
CA CYS A 17 -9.66 -1.75 -10.72
C CYS A 17 -10.20 -1.84 -12.15
N MET A 18 -11.51 -1.85 -12.32
CA MET A 18 -12.18 -1.93 -13.62
C MET A 18 -11.97 -0.69 -14.48
N GLY A 19 -11.52 0.43 -13.92
CA GLY A 19 -11.13 1.61 -14.70
C GLY A 19 -10.07 1.29 -15.77
N CYS A 20 -9.11 0.42 -15.45
CA CYS A 20 -8.12 -0.10 -16.41
C CYS A 20 -8.51 -1.49 -16.92
N HIS A 21 -8.98 -2.37 -16.03
CA HIS A 21 -9.24 -3.76 -16.35
C HIS A 21 -10.51 -4.00 -17.18
N THR A 22 -11.28 -2.99 -17.47
CA THR A 22 -12.29 -3.06 -18.53
C THR A 22 -11.66 -3.32 -19.91
N MET A 23 -10.44 -2.76 -20.13
CA MET A 23 -9.70 -2.92 -21.41
C MET A 23 -8.55 -3.91 -21.31
N ILE A 24 -8.12 -4.28 -20.12
CA ILE A 24 -7.02 -5.21 -19.84
C ILE A 24 -7.61 -6.41 -19.11
N GLY A 25 -8.13 -7.36 -19.87
CA GLY A 25 -8.86 -8.52 -19.33
C GLY A 25 -7.97 -9.67 -18.89
N PRO A 26 -8.59 -10.74 -18.37
CA PRO A 26 -7.90 -11.93 -17.88
C PRO A 26 -7.19 -12.70 -19.00
N ASP A 27 -7.72 -12.66 -20.20
CA ASP A 27 -7.18 -13.36 -21.35
C ASP A 27 -6.64 -12.38 -22.37
N ARG A 28 -5.34 -12.49 -22.63
CA ARG A 28 -4.68 -11.76 -23.71
C ARG A 28 -4.32 -12.74 -24.83
N PRO A 29 -4.86 -12.57 -26.04
CA PRO A 29 -4.42 -13.35 -27.20
C PRO A 29 -2.94 -13.11 -27.51
N ALA A 30 -2.32 -14.01 -28.26
CA ALA A 30 -0.99 -13.80 -28.79
C ALA A 30 -1.01 -12.60 -29.74
N SER A 31 0.00 -11.74 -29.63
CA SER A 31 0.18 -10.53 -30.43
C SER A 31 1.64 -10.16 -30.51
N ASP A 32 2.01 -9.14 -31.28
CA ASP A 32 3.38 -8.61 -31.38
C ASP A 32 3.94 -8.15 -30.01
N LEU A 33 3.07 -7.88 -29.03
CA LEU A 33 3.44 -7.54 -27.66
C LEU A 33 3.74 -8.76 -26.78
N GLY A 34 3.68 -9.98 -27.33
CA GLY A 34 4.06 -11.22 -26.66
C GLY A 34 3.02 -12.34 -26.71
N PRO A 35 3.35 -13.50 -26.08
CA PRO A 35 2.54 -14.70 -26.18
C PRO A 35 1.18 -14.57 -25.48
N LYS A 36 0.25 -15.48 -25.81
CA LYS A 36 -1.04 -15.62 -25.10
C LYS A 36 -0.77 -15.75 -23.61
N ARG A 37 -1.54 -15.02 -22.82
CA ARG A 37 -1.52 -15.08 -21.35
C ARG A 37 -2.93 -15.17 -20.79
N THR A 38 -3.08 -15.99 -19.76
CA THR A 38 -4.31 -16.09 -18.96
C THR A 38 -3.94 -15.78 -17.51
N SER A 39 -4.67 -14.87 -16.88
CA SER A 39 -4.48 -14.50 -15.49
C SER A 39 -5.67 -14.95 -14.65
N ALA A 40 -5.44 -15.94 -13.79
CA ALA A 40 -6.45 -16.41 -12.86
C ALA A 40 -6.88 -15.32 -11.86
N GLU A 41 -5.96 -14.42 -11.49
CA GLU A 41 -6.27 -13.33 -10.57
C GLU A 41 -7.16 -12.27 -11.22
N LEU A 42 -6.97 -11.97 -12.50
CA LEU A 42 -7.89 -11.10 -13.24
C LEU A 42 -9.25 -11.75 -13.48
N GLN A 43 -9.31 -13.08 -13.62
CA GLN A 43 -10.60 -13.80 -13.68
C GLN A 43 -11.37 -13.64 -12.37
N LYS A 44 -10.70 -13.68 -11.21
CA LYS A 44 -11.33 -13.38 -9.91
C LYS A 44 -11.89 -11.95 -9.88
N LEU A 45 -11.12 -10.96 -10.35
CA LEU A 45 -11.60 -9.58 -10.44
C LEU A 45 -12.86 -9.49 -11.31
N TYR A 46 -12.89 -10.14 -12.47
CA TYR A 46 -14.06 -10.17 -13.36
C TYR A 46 -15.26 -10.83 -12.69
N THR A 47 -15.04 -11.83 -11.85
CA THR A 47 -16.11 -12.47 -11.07
C THR A 47 -16.72 -11.48 -10.07
N TYR A 48 -15.87 -10.71 -9.33
CA TYR A 48 -16.37 -9.68 -8.41
C TYR A 48 -17.03 -8.51 -9.14
N ALA A 49 -16.50 -8.13 -10.29
CA ALA A 49 -17.07 -7.10 -11.13
C ALA A 49 -18.38 -7.56 -11.83
N ASN A 50 -18.69 -8.85 -11.82
CA ASN A 50 -19.75 -9.45 -12.61
C ASN A 50 -19.65 -9.03 -14.10
N SER A 51 -18.39 -8.97 -14.60
CA SER A 51 -18.12 -8.56 -15.98
C SER A 51 -18.21 -9.76 -16.92
N ALA A 52 -19.03 -9.64 -17.94
CA ALA A 52 -19.28 -10.74 -18.88
C ALA A 52 -18.11 -10.95 -19.85
N SER A 53 -17.39 -9.90 -20.21
CA SER A 53 -16.30 -9.94 -21.19
C SER A 53 -15.44 -8.68 -21.15
N LEU A 54 -14.32 -8.73 -21.86
CA LEU A 54 -13.51 -7.53 -22.10
C LEU A 54 -14.36 -6.42 -22.73
N GLY A 55 -14.28 -5.22 -22.19
CA GLY A 55 -15.04 -4.06 -22.62
C GLY A 55 -16.45 -3.94 -22.01
N ALA A 56 -17.00 -4.99 -21.38
CA ALA A 56 -18.34 -4.95 -20.83
C ALA A 56 -18.51 -4.09 -19.58
N GLY A 57 -17.41 -3.77 -18.89
CA GLY A 57 -17.48 -3.02 -17.64
C GLY A 57 -18.03 -3.85 -16.47
N MET A 58 -18.61 -3.17 -15.49
CA MET A 58 -19.21 -3.82 -14.32
C MET A 58 -20.66 -4.20 -14.59
N GLY A 59 -21.00 -5.43 -14.21
CA GLY A 59 -22.38 -5.92 -14.31
C GLY A 59 -23.24 -5.54 -13.10
N PRO A 60 -24.56 -5.79 -13.18
CA PRO A 60 -25.53 -5.37 -12.15
C PRO A 60 -25.38 -6.12 -10.82
N ASN A 61 -24.76 -7.30 -10.83
CA ASN A 61 -24.53 -8.12 -9.64
C ASN A 61 -23.08 -8.04 -9.13
N ALA A 62 -22.38 -6.94 -9.41
CA ALA A 62 -21.03 -6.71 -8.91
C ALA A 62 -20.99 -6.74 -7.38
N LYS A 63 -19.97 -7.37 -6.82
CA LYS A 63 -19.78 -7.54 -5.37
C LYS A 63 -18.46 -6.93 -4.92
N PRO A 64 -18.37 -6.41 -3.68
CA PRO A 64 -17.11 -5.95 -3.14
C PRO A 64 -16.12 -7.10 -2.95
N ILE A 65 -14.83 -6.82 -3.11
CA ILE A 65 -13.77 -7.79 -2.80
C ILE A 65 -13.67 -7.91 -1.28
N PRO A 66 -13.72 -9.13 -0.71
CA PRO A 66 -13.52 -9.35 0.72
C PRO A 66 -12.03 -9.25 1.07
N TRP A 67 -11.55 -8.02 1.23
CA TRP A 67 -10.15 -7.77 1.55
C TRP A 67 -9.74 -8.36 2.90
N VAL A 68 -8.59 -9.04 2.93
CA VAL A 68 -7.98 -9.50 4.17
C VAL A 68 -7.12 -8.38 4.75
N ARG A 69 -7.43 -7.95 5.98
CA ARG A 69 -6.64 -6.97 6.70
C ARG A 69 -5.35 -7.62 7.22
N VAL A 70 -4.23 -7.37 6.56
CA VAL A 70 -2.92 -7.94 6.88
C VAL A 70 -2.24 -7.14 8.00
N HIS A 71 -2.19 -5.81 7.88
CA HIS A 71 -1.62 -4.93 8.90
C HIS A 71 -2.68 -4.59 9.94
N LYS A 72 -2.48 -5.08 11.16
CA LYS A 72 -3.44 -4.91 12.27
C LYS A 72 -2.80 -4.10 13.39
N LEU A 73 -3.52 -3.10 13.84
CA LEU A 73 -3.26 -2.40 15.10
C LEU A 73 -4.46 -2.64 16.03
N PRO A 74 -4.27 -2.61 17.35
CA PRO A 74 -5.38 -2.60 18.29
C PRO A 74 -6.32 -1.42 18.02
N GLU A 75 -7.62 -1.58 18.27
CA GLU A 75 -8.63 -0.55 17.95
C GLU A 75 -8.43 0.76 18.73
N TYR A 76 -7.80 0.68 19.88
CA TYR A 76 -7.46 1.85 20.70
C TYR A 76 -6.21 2.60 20.23
N VAL A 77 -5.60 2.18 19.12
CA VAL A 77 -4.43 2.84 18.53
C VAL A 77 -4.85 3.69 17.35
N HIS A 78 -4.58 4.99 17.45
CA HIS A 78 -4.79 5.94 16.38
C HIS A 78 -3.55 6.10 15.51
N PHE A 79 -3.61 5.66 14.26
CA PHE A 79 -2.50 5.76 13.31
C PHE A 79 -2.89 6.52 12.04
N PRO A 80 -2.60 7.82 11.95
CA PRO A 80 -2.88 8.60 10.73
C PRO A 80 -1.71 8.49 9.73
N HIS A 81 -1.92 7.81 8.61
CA HIS A 81 -0.96 7.72 7.51
C HIS A 81 -0.47 9.09 7.04
N THR A 82 -1.38 10.06 6.92
CA THR A 82 -1.11 11.42 6.46
C THR A 82 0.05 12.07 7.20
N ARG A 83 0.10 11.94 8.52
CA ARG A 83 1.17 12.55 9.35
C ARG A 83 2.53 11.94 9.04
N HIS A 84 2.61 10.60 8.89
CA HIS A 84 3.85 9.89 8.61
C HIS A 84 4.36 10.19 7.20
N ILE A 85 3.50 10.17 6.21
CA ILE A 85 3.86 10.47 4.82
C ILE A 85 4.32 11.93 4.68
N ASN A 86 3.62 12.87 5.28
CA ASN A 86 4.01 14.28 5.25
C ASN A 86 5.29 14.57 6.04
N ALA A 87 5.63 13.72 7.01
CA ALA A 87 6.92 13.75 7.69
C ALA A 87 8.08 13.15 6.85
N GLY A 88 7.77 12.56 5.70
CA GLY A 88 8.74 11.95 4.79
C GLY A 88 9.01 10.46 5.04
N VAL A 89 8.20 9.81 5.89
CA VAL A 89 8.32 8.36 6.11
C VAL A 89 7.88 7.63 4.85
N THR A 90 8.74 6.74 4.34
CA THR A 90 8.45 5.98 3.12
C THR A 90 7.48 4.82 3.41
N CYS A 91 6.70 4.44 2.42
CA CYS A 91 5.77 3.31 2.54
C CYS A 91 6.49 2.02 2.93
N GLN A 92 7.66 1.81 2.35
CA GLN A 92 8.47 0.60 2.52
C GLN A 92 8.99 0.42 3.95
N THR A 93 9.17 1.49 4.70
CA THR A 93 9.61 1.43 6.11
C THR A 93 8.67 0.56 6.95
N CYS A 94 7.36 0.65 6.68
CA CYS A 94 6.34 -0.11 7.42
C CYS A 94 5.86 -1.34 6.65
N HIS A 95 5.76 -1.23 5.32
CA HIS A 95 5.14 -2.24 4.47
C HIS A 95 6.14 -3.15 3.74
N GLY A 96 7.44 -2.84 3.78
CA GLY A 96 8.44 -3.56 2.98
C GLY A 96 8.27 -3.32 1.48
N GLN A 97 8.88 -4.19 0.68
CA GLN A 97 8.84 -4.10 -0.79
C GLN A 97 7.57 -4.75 -1.35
N ILE A 98 6.40 -4.15 -1.13
CA ILE A 98 5.11 -4.71 -1.56
C ILE A 98 5.09 -5.07 -3.04
N GLN A 99 5.74 -4.28 -3.90
CA GLN A 99 5.81 -4.53 -5.34
C GLN A 99 6.50 -5.84 -5.71
N ASN A 100 7.31 -6.38 -4.80
CA ASN A 100 8.04 -7.65 -4.99
C ASN A 100 7.39 -8.81 -4.23
N MET A 101 6.30 -8.56 -3.47
CA MET A 101 5.61 -9.58 -2.70
C MET A 101 4.55 -10.27 -3.58
N PRO A 102 4.64 -11.58 -3.84
CA PRO A 102 3.60 -12.31 -4.56
C PRO A 102 2.27 -12.33 -3.77
N GLN A 103 2.37 -12.28 -2.45
CA GLN A 103 1.27 -12.08 -1.51
C GLN A 103 1.74 -11.17 -0.39
N VAL A 104 0.97 -10.12 -0.10
CA VAL A 104 1.31 -9.15 0.95
C VAL A 104 1.28 -9.80 2.31
N TYR A 105 2.32 -9.57 3.10
CA TYR A 105 2.43 -9.97 4.51
C TYR A 105 2.80 -8.76 5.37
N GLN A 106 2.62 -8.87 6.69
CA GLN A 106 3.03 -7.83 7.63
C GLN A 106 4.56 -7.85 7.77
N PHE A 107 5.22 -6.84 7.21
CA PHE A 107 6.68 -6.70 7.22
C PHE A 107 7.19 -6.21 8.57
N ALA A 108 6.70 -5.06 9.04
CA ALA A 108 7.09 -4.48 10.32
C ALA A 108 6.24 -5.08 11.46
N SER A 109 6.82 -5.19 12.66
CA SER A 109 6.13 -5.75 13.82
C SER A 109 4.91 -4.94 14.26
N LEU A 110 4.94 -3.63 14.06
CA LEU A 110 3.90 -2.66 14.43
C LEU A 110 3.51 -2.73 15.93
N ASN A 111 4.38 -3.30 16.78
CA ASN A 111 4.18 -3.26 18.21
C ASN A 111 4.53 -1.88 18.79
N MET A 112 4.09 -1.60 20.01
CA MET A 112 4.30 -0.32 20.67
C MET A 112 5.80 0.05 20.75
N GLY A 113 6.67 -0.90 21.09
CA GLY A 113 8.12 -0.66 21.18
C GLY A 113 8.74 -0.23 19.86
N TRP A 114 8.28 -0.81 18.75
CA TRP A 114 8.72 -0.43 17.41
C TRP A 114 8.32 1.01 17.06
N CYS A 115 7.08 1.40 17.35
CA CYS A 115 6.60 2.76 17.15
C CYS A 115 7.37 3.78 18.01
N VAL A 116 7.50 3.49 19.30
CA VAL A 116 8.20 4.35 20.27
C VAL A 116 9.67 4.50 19.89
N SER A 117 10.34 3.43 19.47
CA SER A 117 11.74 3.49 19.02
C SER A 117 11.93 4.51 17.89
N CYS A 118 11.06 4.49 16.88
CA CYS A 118 11.12 5.45 15.78
C CYS A 118 10.83 6.90 16.26
N HIS A 119 9.83 7.08 17.13
CA HIS A 119 9.46 8.41 17.65
C HIS A 119 10.54 9.03 18.53
N VAL A 120 11.23 8.23 19.36
CA VAL A 120 12.30 8.67 20.26
C VAL A 120 13.61 8.92 19.51
N ASN A 121 14.01 7.97 18.67
CA ASN A 121 15.29 8.01 17.96
C ASN A 121 15.25 8.89 16.71
N GLY A 122 14.06 9.21 16.24
CA GLY A 122 13.81 9.92 15.00
C GLY A 122 13.90 9.00 13.77
N TYR A 123 13.41 9.51 12.66
CA TYR A 123 13.34 8.81 11.38
C TYR A 123 14.36 9.36 10.38
N SER A 124 15.07 8.45 9.72
CA SER A 124 15.91 8.73 8.55
C SER A 124 15.33 8.00 7.34
N PRO A 125 14.96 8.69 6.26
CA PRO A 125 14.47 8.05 5.03
C PRO A 125 15.44 7.03 4.46
N LYS A 126 16.75 7.32 4.51
CA LYS A 126 17.80 6.42 4.04
C LYS A 126 17.79 5.09 4.81
N GLU A 127 17.84 5.15 6.13
CA GLU A 127 17.81 3.95 6.98
C GLU A 127 16.52 3.15 6.81
N GLY A 128 15.38 3.84 6.64
CA GLY A 128 14.10 3.18 6.39
C GLY A 128 14.10 2.39 5.07
N LEU A 129 14.72 2.91 4.02
CA LEU A 129 14.85 2.22 2.74
C LEU A 129 15.85 1.06 2.83
N GLU A 130 17.00 1.26 3.48
CA GLU A 130 18.00 0.21 3.69
C GLU A 130 17.42 -0.95 4.52
N ALA A 131 16.68 -0.68 5.60
CA ALA A 131 16.02 -1.68 6.41
C ALA A 131 14.95 -2.47 5.61
N ALA A 132 14.34 -1.84 4.62
CA ALA A 132 13.40 -2.48 3.70
C ALA A 132 14.09 -3.22 2.55
N GLY A 133 15.43 -3.29 2.52
CA GLY A 133 16.21 -4.01 1.51
C GLY A 133 16.41 -3.26 0.20
N TYR A 134 16.25 -1.94 0.20
CA TYR A 134 16.65 -1.10 -0.94
C TYR A 134 18.10 -0.66 -0.74
N ALA A 135 19.03 -1.30 -1.42
CA ALA A 135 20.35 -0.75 -1.59
C ALA A 135 20.24 0.51 -2.46
N GLU A 136 20.67 1.63 -1.90
CA GLU A 136 20.98 2.88 -2.62
C GLU A 136 19.98 3.33 -3.71
N GLN A 137 18.70 3.50 -3.36
CA GLN A 137 17.80 4.25 -4.23
C GLN A 137 17.83 5.72 -3.86
N GLN A 138 17.95 6.56 -4.90
CA GLN A 138 17.96 8.01 -4.74
C GLN A 138 16.71 8.48 -3.98
N PRO A 139 16.83 9.49 -3.12
CA PRO A 139 15.70 10.05 -2.41
C PRO A 139 14.62 10.49 -3.39
N THR A 140 13.37 10.20 -3.06
CA THR A 140 12.21 10.64 -3.83
C THR A 140 12.31 12.15 -4.09
N PRO A 141 12.16 12.61 -5.35
CA PRO A 141 12.23 14.03 -5.66
C PRO A 141 11.28 14.83 -4.76
N GLY A 142 11.81 15.81 -4.03
CA GLY A 142 11.05 16.64 -3.08
C GLY A 142 11.21 16.27 -1.60
N VAL A 143 11.87 15.15 -1.27
CA VAL A 143 12.25 14.83 0.10
C VAL A 143 13.72 15.17 0.29
N ALA A 144 14.00 16.27 0.99
CA ALA A 144 15.37 16.63 1.33
C ALA A 144 15.96 15.52 2.22
N ALA A 145 17.10 14.97 1.81
CA ALA A 145 17.92 14.11 2.66
C ALA A 145 18.55 14.98 3.76
N THR A 146 17.77 15.32 4.79
CA THR A 146 18.28 16.04 5.92
C THR A 146 18.98 15.07 6.86
N ALA A 147 20.23 15.36 7.20
CA ALA A 147 21.03 14.64 8.18
C ALA A 147 20.40 14.65 9.59
N ASP A 148 19.41 15.50 9.83
CA ASP A 148 18.70 15.61 11.08
C ASP A 148 17.53 14.64 11.14
N ARG A 149 17.65 13.66 12.03
CA ARG A 149 16.56 12.76 12.38
C ARG A 149 15.41 13.55 12.99
N LYS A 150 14.27 13.53 12.34
CA LYS A 150 13.04 14.17 12.83
C LYS A 150 12.45 13.31 13.94
N LYS A 151 12.55 13.81 15.17
CA LYS A 151 11.87 13.20 16.32
C LYS A 151 10.39 13.57 16.32
N ALA A 152 9.56 12.64 16.74
CA ALA A 152 8.14 12.85 16.89
C ALA A 152 7.73 12.85 18.37
N ARG A 153 6.53 13.34 18.65
CA ARG A 153 5.95 13.22 19.99
C ARG A 153 5.64 11.76 20.28
N TYR A 154 5.88 11.32 21.50
CA TYR A 154 5.71 9.93 21.92
C TYR A 154 4.94 9.78 23.25
N ASP A 155 4.20 10.83 23.65
CA ASP A 155 3.28 10.71 24.78
C ASP A 155 2.11 9.75 24.44
N CYS A 156 1.54 9.15 25.48
CA CYS A 156 0.51 8.11 25.33
C CYS A 156 -0.69 8.58 24.49
N ALA A 157 -1.15 9.80 24.69
CA ALA A 157 -2.31 10.36 24.03
C ALA A 157 -2.10 10.66 22.53
N ASN A 158 -0.86 10.64 22.02
CA ASN A 158 -0.63 10.77 20.58
C ASN A 158 -1.00 9.51 19.79
N CYS A 159 -0.98 8.36 20.45
CA CYS A 159 -1.18 7.06 19.81
C CYS A 159 -2.41 6.32 20.36
N HIS A 160 -2.86 6.64 21.56
CA HIS A 160 -3.97 5.97 22.25
C HIS A 160 -5.11 6.94 22.54
N TYR A 161 -6.35 6.43 22.45
CA TYR A 161 -7.55 7.14 22.90
C TYR A 161 -7.67 7.09 24.42
#